data_ff95562d67168adc8f11233eae48c1bf
#
_entry.id   ff95562d67168adc8f11233eae48c1bf
#
_cell.length_a   1.000
_cell.length_b   1.000
_cell.length_c   1.000
_cell.angle_alpha   90.00
_cell.angle_beta   90.00
_cell.angle_gamma   90.00
#
_symmetry.space_group_name_H-M   'P 1'
#
loop_
_entity.id
_entity.type
_entity.pdbx_description
1 polymer ?
#
loop_
_entity_poly.entity_id
_entity_poly.type
_entity_poly.pdbx_seq_one_letter_code
_entity_poly.pdbx_strand_id
1 'polypeptide(L)'
;MRNVILTMIMAGFAMGANAGEMSVAAGIEQAMWGDHRSEANQARNRYRHPVGTLTFFGLEPGMTVIEIWPGGGWYTEVLAPVLNEEGQLIVATWDPSVEGQPNYRYEQPKRMAAKFADAPSVYGRVQTAYYSPPESASLGEAGSADLVLTFRNTHGWFNGGQADDIYAEFARVLKPGGVLGVVQHRAHPGSDPAETAPNGYVSQEAVIALAERAGLVFEAASEVNGNPRDTRDYEEGVWTLPPSLTMGERDREKYTAIGESDRMTLRFRKPAQ
;
A
#
# COMPACT_ATOMS: atom_id res chain seq x y z
N MET A 1 -46.95 64.22 -22.75
CA MET A 1 -45.57 63.90 -22.38
C MET A 1 -45.62 62.81 -21.31
N ARG A 2 -45.39 61.58 -21.69
CA ARG A 2 -45.45 60.40 -20.80
C ARG A 2 -44.00 59.97 -20.51
N ASN A 3 -43.58 60.12 -19.26
CA ASN A 3 -42.28 59.66 -18.80
C ASN A 3 -42.32 58.16 -18.59
N VAL A 4 -41.47 57.41 -19.34
CA VAL A 4 -41.23 55.97 -19.12
C VAL A 4 -40.00 55.86 -18.24
N ILE A 5 -40.21 55.36 -17.01
CA ILE A 5 -39.11 55.01 -16.10
C ILE A 5 -38.68 53.59 -16.42
N LEU A 6 -37.44 53.45 -16.91
CA LEU A 6 -36.82 52.18 -17.20
C LEU A 6 -36.11 51.66 -15.92
N THR A 7 -36.69 50.66 -15.25
CA THR A 7 -36.11 50.03 -14.07
C THR A 7 -35.10 48.94 -14.53
N MET A 8 -33.82 49.21 -14.32
CA MET A 8 -32.72 48.27 -14.57
C MET A 8 -32.66 47.28 -13.40
N ILE A 9 -33.02 46.00 -13.64
CA ILE A 9 -32.83 44.90 -12.68
C ILE A 9 -31.38 44.39 -12.87
N MET A 10 -30.51 44.68 -11.91
CA MET A 10 -29.23 44.02 -11.83
C MET A 10 -29.42 42.60 -11.23
N ALA A 11 -29.30 41.60 -12.05
CA ALA A 11 -29.15 40.22 -11.60
C ALA A 11 -27.73 40.02 -11.08
N GLY A 12 -27.58 39.99 -9.76
CA GLY A 12 -26.31 39.60 -9.13
C GLY A 12 -26.08 38.10 -9.31
N PHE A 13 -25.14 37.75 -10.16
CA PHE A 13 -24.58 36.39 -10.17
C PHE A 13 -23.72 36.23 -8.92
N ALA A 14 -24.23 35.54 -7.90
CA ALA A 14 -23.40 35.00 -6.83
C ALA A 14 -22.55 33.87 -7.44
N MET A 15 -21.30 34.14 -7.76
CA MET A 15 -20.29 33.08 -7.92
C MET A 15 -20.07 32.46 -6.55
N GLY A 16 -20.78 31.35 -6.29
CA GLY A 16 -20.38 30.42 -5.24
C GLY A 16 -18.99 29.90 -5.58
N ALA A 17 -17.99 30.30 -4.83
CA ALA A 17 -16.70 29.64 -4.83
C ALA A 17 -16.93 28.24 -4.27
N ASN A 18 -17.14 27.24 -5.15
CA ASN A 18 -16.88 25.86 -4.80
C ASN A 18 -15.38 25.81 -4.44
N ALA A 19 -15.07 25.68 -3.16
CA ALA A 19 -13.78 25.15 -2.73
C ALA A 19 -13.75 23.74 -3.33
N GLY A 20 -13.05 23.58 -4.48
CA GLY A 20 -13.01 22.33 -5.20
C GLY A 20 -12.43 21.27 -4.28
N GLU A 21 -13.17 20.19 -4.06
CA GLU A 21 -12.63 18.99 -3.43
C GLU A 21 -11.31 18.63 -4.13
N MET A 22 -10.24 18.54 -3.33
CA MET A 22 -8.93 18.19 -3.86
C MET A 22 -9.00 16.74 -4.37
N SER A 23 -8.62 16.50 -5.63
CA SER A 23 -8.63 15.14 -6.17
C SER A 23 -7.72 14.24 -5.32
N VAL A 24 -8.06 12.96 -5.18
CA VAL A 24 -7.23 11.99 -4.46
C VAL A 24 -5.78 11.99 -4.94
N ALA A 25 -5.54 12.14 -6.24
CA ALA A 25 -4.20 12.24 -6.81
C ALA A 25 -3.42 13.46 -6.27
N ALA A 26 -4.07 14.61 -6.17
CA ALA A 26 -3.45 15.81 -5.60
C ALA A 26 -3.19 15.64 -4.08
N GLY A 27 -4.10 15.00 -3.34
CA GLY A 27 -3.88 14.66 -1.93
C GLY A 27 -2.69 13.73 -1.73
N ILE A 28 -2.55 12.70 -2.57
CA ILE A 28 -1.39 11.79 -2.55
C ILE A 28 -0.10 12.56 -2.90
N GLU A 29 -0.15 13.43 -3.91
CA GLU A 29 1.00 14.24 -4.31
C GLU A 29 1.45 15.20 -3.20
N GLN A 30 0.53 15.82 -2.51
CA GLN A 30 0.83 16.62 -1.32
C GLN A 30 1.43 15.78 -0.20
N ALA A 31 0.84 14.64 0.12
CA ALA A 31 1.28 13.76 1.18
C ALA A 31 2.68 13.20 0.94
N MET A 32 3.02 12.83 -0.31
CA MET A 32 4.33 12.25 -0.65
C MET A 32 5.51 13.22 -0.49
N TRP A 33 5.24 14.52 -0.37
CA TRP A 33 6.24 15.57 -0.13
C TRP A 33 6.06 16.26 1.24
N GLY A 34 5.19 15.73 2.09
CA GLY A 34 4.93 16.30 3.42
C GLY A 34 6.16 16.28 4.35
N ASP A 35 6.26 17.30 5.23
CA ASP A 35 7.37 17.49 6.16
C ASP A 35 7.49 16.37 7.21
N HIS A 36 6.44 15.59 7.42
CA HIS A 36 6.43 14.41 8.30
C HIS A 36 7.22 13.23 7.71
N ARG A 37 7.66 13.32 6.46
CA ARG A 37 8.43 12.29 5.75
C ARG A 37 9.90 12.65 5.68
N SER A 38 10.77 11.70 6.00
CA SER A 38 12.21 11.89 5.85
C SER A 38 12.62 12.06 4.38
N GLU A 39 13.69 12.81 4.12
CA GLU A 39 14.28 12.95 2.79
C GLU A 39 14.59 11.59 2.16
N ALA A 40 15.07 10.62 2.95
CA ALA A 40 15.33 9.26 2.50
C ALA A 40 14.07 8.55 2.00
N ASN A 41 12.91 8.77 2.65
CA ASN A 41 11.63 8.23 2.20
C ASN A 41 11.10 8.98 0.97
N GLN A 42 11.23 10.29 0.91
CA GLN A 42 10.85 11.10 -0.26
C GLN A 42 11.68 10.74 -1.50
N ALA A 43 12.98 10.53 -1.36
CA ALA A 43 13.87 10.11 -2.45
C ALA A 43 13.44 8.78 -3.12
N ARG A 44 12.67 7.96 -2.42
CA ARG A 44 12.14 6.69 -2.94
C ARG A 44 10.82 6.83 -3.71
N ASN A 45 10.20 8.03 -3.73
CA ASN A 45 8.98 8.27 -4.49
C ASN A 45 9.13 7.89 -5.97
N ARG A 46 10.31 8.16 -6.56
CA ARG A 46 10.66 7.80 -7.95
C ARG A 46 10.71 6.31 -8.26
N TYR A 47 10.75 5.45 -7.23
CA TYR A 47 10.76 3.99 -7.39
C TYR A 47 9.42 3.36 -6.98
N ARG A 48 8.62 4.06 -6.19
CA ARG A 48 7.38 3.54 -5.60
C ARG A 48 6.12 4.19 -6.15
N HIS A 49 6.27 5.27 -6.93
CA HIS A 49 5.23 5.94 -7.70
C HIS A 49 3.90 6.04 -6.94
N PRO A 50 3.84 6.69 -5.74
CA PRO A 50 2.68 6.59 -4.85
C PRO A 50 1.39 7.07 -5.50
N VAL A 51 1.42 8.15 -6.30
CA VAL A 51 0.25 8.63 -7.04
C VAL A 51 -0.26 7.54 -7.98
N GLY A 52 0.59 7.06 -8.89
CA GLY A 52 0.18 6.03 -9.87
C GLY A 52 -0.24 4.72 -9.22
N THR A 53 0.42 4.30 -8.13
CA THR A 53 0.11 3.05 -7.44
C THR A 53 -1.23 3.11 -6.70
N LEU A 54 -1.46 4.17 -5.91
CA LEU A 54 -2.65 4.28 -5.08
C LEU A 54 -3.90 4.62 -5.89
N THR A 55 -3.78 5.45 -6.95
CA THR A 55 -4.88 5.71 -7.89
C THR A 55 -5.23 4.46 -8.71
N PHE A 56 -4.24 3.66 -9.11
CA PHE A 56 -4.49 2.37 -9.76
C PHE A 56 -5.29 1.41 -8.86
N PHE A 57 -5.05 1.41 -7.56
CA PHE A 57 -5.84 0.63 -6.60
C PHE A 57 -7.23 1.22 -6.34
N GLY A 58 -7.50 2.43 -6.79
CA GLY A 58 -8.79 3.10 -6.61
C GLY A 58 -8.96 3.68 -5.20
N LEU A 59 -7.87 4.16 -4.58
CA LEU A 59 -7.94 4.85 -3.29
C LEU A 59 -8.84 6.08 -3.40
N GLU A 60 -9.77 6.23 -2.43
CA GLU A 60 -10.62 7.41 -2.24
C GLU A 60 -10.57 7.88 -0.78
N PRO A 61 -10.70 9.19 -0.51
CA PRO A 61 -10.52 9.74 0.86
C PRO A 61 -11.45 9.16 1.92
N GLY A 62 -12.70 8.82 1.56
CA GLY A 62 -13.71 8.27 2.47
C GLY A 62 -13.61 6.77 2.76
N MET A 63 -12.61 6.08 2.24
CA MET A 63 -12.48 4.62 2.38
C MET A 63 -11.98 4.19 3.77
N THR A 64 -12.38 2.98 4.17
CA THR A 64 -11.69 2.19 5.20
C THR A 64 -10.60 1.35 4.52
N VAL A 65 -9.35 1.67 4.79
CA VAL A 65 -8.17 1.02 4.20
C VAL A 65 -7.40 0.25 5.26
N ILE A 66 -7.03 -1.00 4.96
CA ILE A 66 -6.14 -1.80 5.79
C ILE A 66 -4.79 -1.94 5.08
N GLU A 67 -3.71 -1.45 5.70
CA GLU A 67 -2.34 -1.67 5.23
C GLU A 67 -1.69 -2.81 6.02
N ILE A 68 -1.25 -3.85 5.31
CA ILE A 68 -0.72 -5.08 5.90
C ILE A 68 0.80 -5.00 6.06
N TRP A 69 1.28 -5.18 7.28
CA TRP A 69 2.71 -5.22 7.66
C TRP A 69 3.54 -4.14 6.96
N PRO A 70 3.28 -2.86 7.26
CA PRO A 70 3.87 -1.71 6.55
C PRO A 70 5.39 -1.56 6.73
N GLY A 71 6.01 -2.39 7.59
CA GLY A 71 7.42 -2.25 7.94
C GLY A 71 7.70 -0.91 8.63
N GLY A 72 8.50 -0.05 8.00
CA GLY A 72 8.77 1.31 8.51
C GLY A 72 7.66 2.32 8.21
N GLY A 73 6.54 1.91 7.59
CA GLY A 73 5.39 2.77 7.31
C GLY A 73 5.55 3.70 6.12
N TRP A 74 6.25 3.27 5.09
CA TRP A 74 6.51 4.15 3.93
C TRP A 74 5.22 4.58 3.22
N TYR A 75 4.29 3.64 2.95
CA TYR A 75 2.96 3.97 2.40
C TYR A 75 2.03 4.53 3.47
N THR A 76 2.14 4.10 4.72
CA THR A 76 1.41 4.70 5.86
C THR A 76 1.58 6.22 5.90
N GLU A 77 2.80 6.72 5.64
CA GLU A 77 3.11 8.17 5.59
C GLU A 77 2.35 8.91 4.49
N VAL A 78 1.94 8.22 3.44
CA VAL A 78 1.14 8.79 2.34
C VAL A 78 -0.35 8.58 2.58
N LEU A 79 -0.73 7.40 3.04
CA LEU A 79 -2.13 7.02 3.26
C LEU A 79 -2.78 7.80 4.41
N ALA A 80 -2.04 8.00 5.51
CA ALA A 80 -2.58 8.64 6.71
C ALA A 80 -3.12 10.05 6.44
N PRO A 81 -2.39 10.98 5.78
CA PRO A 81 -2.92 12.31 5.48
C PRO A 81 -4.11 12.29 4.52
N VAL A 82 -4.10 11.38 3.52
CA VAL A 82 -5.17 11.28 2.51
C VAL A 82 -6.49 10.81 3.13
N LEU A 83 -6.42 9.94 4.13
CA LEU A 83 -7.60 9.34 4.79
C LEU A 83 -8.01 10.08 6.07
N ASN A 84 -7.24 11.09 6.49
CA ASN A 84 -7.36 11.68 7.83
C ASN A 84 -8.70 12.38 8.08
N GLU A 85 -9.35 12.94 7.10
CA GLU A 85 -10.58 13.73 7.29
C GLU A 85 -11.84 12.86 7.22
N GLU A 86 -12.00 12.05 6.21
CA GLU A 86 -13.23 11.34 5.87
C GLU A 86 -13.13 9.83 5.99
N GLY A 87 -11.92 9.28 5.85
CA GLY A 87 -11.65 7.85 5.82
C GLY A 87 -11.08 7.29 7.12
N GLN A 88 -10.70 6.03 7.05
CA GLN A 88 -10.06 5.32 8.15
C GLN A 88 -8.87 4.51 7.63
N LEU A 89 -7.68 4.79 8.15
CA LEU A 89 -6.51 3.92 7.97
C LEU A 89 -6.36 2.98 9.16
N ILE A 90 -6.30 1.68 8.89
CA ILE A 90 -5.98 0.63 9.84
C ILE A 90 -4.63 0.04 9.43
N VAL A 91 -3.64 0.13 10.29
CA VAL A 91 -2.32 -0.48 10.10
C VAL A 91 -2.30 -1.82 10.82
N ALA A 92 -2.26 -2.89 10.05
CA ALA A 92 -2.13 -4.24 10.57
C ALA A 92 -0.64 -4.58 10.76
N THR A 93 -0.21 -4.69 12.00
CA THR A 93 1.18 -4.98 12.38
C THR A 93 1.28 -6.26 13.21
N TRP A 94 2.51 -6.67 13.55
CA TRP A 94 2.74 -7.87 14.35
C TRP A 94 2.12 -7.75 15.74
N ASP A 95 1.58 -8.86 16.25
CA ASP A 95 1.07 -8.94 17.61
C ASP A 95 2.23 -9.20 18.58
N PRO A 96 2.56 -8.24 19.45
CA PRO A 96 3.68 -8.42 20.38
C PRO A 96 3.39 -9.41 21.52
N SER A 97 2.15 -9.89 21.67
CA SER A 97 1.79 -10.90 22.67
C SER A 97 2.11 -12.33 22.22
N VAL A 98 2.34 -12.55 20.91
CA VAL A 98 2.73 -13.87 20.40
C VAL A 98 4.17 -14.15 20.77
N GLU A 99 4.39 -15.27 21.47
CA GLU A 99 5.72 -15.68 21.95
C GLU A 99 6.55 -16.36 20.84
N GLY A 100 7.88 -16.32 20.98
CA GLY A 100 8.81 -17.03 20.10
C GLY A 100 9.03 -16.40 18.72
N GLN A 101 8.49 -15.20 18.48
CA GLN A 101 8.69 -14.47 17.24
C GLN A 101 10.13 -13.90 17.12
N PRO A 102 10.64 -13.68 15.89
CA PRO A 102 11.86 -12.92 15.68
C PRO A 102 11.78 -11.51 16.28
N ASN A 103 12.89 -11.00 16.83
CA ASN A 103 12.93 -9.72 17.55
C ASN A 103 12.33 -8.53 16.76
N TYR A 104 12.48 -8.49 15.45
CA TYR A 104 11.93 -7.40 14.64
C TYR A 104 10.40 -7.31 14.72
N ARG A 105 9.68 -8.42 14.97
CA ARG A 105 8.22 -8.44 15.11
C ARG A 105 7.74 -7.82 16.41
N TYR A 106 8.57 -7.80 17.46
CA TYR A 106 8.29 -7.07 18.70
C TYR A 106 8.65 -5.58 18.58
N GLU A 107 9.69 -5.26 17.81
CA GLU A 107 10.19 -3.88 17.71
C GLU A 107 9.41 -3.03 16.68
N GLN A 108 8.86 -3.64 15.63
CA GLN A 108 8.12 -2.88 14.61
C GLN A 108 6.86 -2.20 15.16
N PRO A 109 5.97 -2.87 15.92
CA PRO A 109 4.80 -2.23 16.54
C PRO A 109 5.17 -1.06 17.45
N LYS A 110 6.25 -1.20 18.25
CA LYS A 110 6.73 -0.15 19.14
C LYS A 110 7.22 1.07 18.37
N ARG A 111 8.03 0.86 17.31
CA ARG A 111 8.50 1.95 16.44
C ARG A 111 7.35 2.64 15.71
N MET A 112 6.35 1.89 15.28
CA MET A 112 5.16 2.43 14.64
C MET A 112 4.34 3.28 15.63
N ALA A 113 4.12 2.80 16.84
CA ALA A 113 3.43 3.55 17.89
C ALA A 113 4.17 4.85 18.26
N ALA A 114 5.51 4.81 18.38
CA ALA A 114 6.32 5.99 18.60
C ALA A 114 6.18 7.00 17.46
N LYS A 115 6.30 6.54 16.20
CA LYS A 115 6.08 7.38 15.02
C LYS A 115 4.73 8.08 15.02
N PHE A 116 3.66 7.38 15.41
CA PHE A 116 2.32 7.96 15.46
C PHE A 116 2.18 8.99 16.59
N ALA A 117 2.81 8.73 17.72
CA ALA A 117 2.85 9.66 18.85
C ALA A 117 3.64 10.95 18.55
N ASP A 118 4.71 10.85 17.76
CA ASP A 118 5.56 12.00 17.39
C ASP A 118 4.87 12.99 16.42
N ALA A 119 3.87 12.53 15.65
CA ALA A 119 3.15 13.39 14.71
C ALA A 119 1.62 13.15 14.76
N PRO A 120 0.95 13.50 15.87
CA PRO A 120 -0.47 13.20 16.07
C PRO A 120 -1.39 13.94 15.10
N SER A 121 -0.98 15.07 14.53
CA SER A 121 -1.73 15.77 13.49
C SER A 121 -1.83 14.97 12.18
N VAL A 122 -0.87 14.08 11.92
CA VAL A 122 -0.82 13.21 10.73
C VAL A 122 -1.43 11.85 11.03
N TYR A 123 -1.09 11.25 12.18
CA TYR A 123 -1.38 9.85 12.47
C TYR A 123 -2.42 9.64 13.57
N GLY A 124 -2.94 10.71 14.19
CA GLY A 124 -3.81 10.59 15.37
C GLY A 124 -5.11 9.84 15.15
N ARG A 125 -5.53 9.65 13.89
CA ARG A 125 -6.71 8.85 13.52
C ARG A 125 -6.38 7.46 13.00
N VAL A 126 -5.09 7.14 12.82
CA VAL A 126 -4.67 5.81 12.38
C VAL A 126 -4.96 4.80 13.49
N GLN A 127 -5.65 3.72 13.15
CA GLN A 127 -5.87 2.60 14.05
C GLN A 127 -4.80 1.53 13.84
N THR A 128 -4.42 0.85 14.91
CA THR A 128 -3.53 -0.31 14.86
C THR A 128 -4.33 -1.57 15.09
N ALA A 129 -4.20 -2.53 14.18
CA ALA A 129 -4.66 -3.90 14.36
C ALA A 129 -3.45 -4.83 14.54
N TYR A 130 -3.57 -5.82 15.40
CA TYR A 130 -2.55 -6.85 15.53
C TYR A 130 -2.90 -8.05 14.65
N TYR A 131 -1.97 -8.46 13.81
CA TYR A 131 -2.14 -9.55 12.86
C TYR A 131 -0.87 -10.39 12.75
N SER A 132 -0.89 -11.57 13.34
CA SER A 132 0.23 -12.53 13.41
C SER A 132 -0.32 -13.96 13.30
N PRO A 133 -0.84 -14.37 12.11
CA PRO A 133 -1.37 -15.71 11.96
C PRO A 133 -0.28 -16.78 12.20
N PRO A 134 -0.67 -17.97 12.74
CA PRO A 134 -2.06 -18.37 13.02
C PRO A 134 -2.63 -17.86 14.35
N GLU A 135 -1.82 -17.37 15.30
CA GLU A 135 -2.22 -17.05 16.67
C GLU A 135 -3.15 -15.82 16.72
N SER A 136 -2.84 -14.78 15.96
CA SER A 136 -3.63 -13.55 15.83
C SER A 136 -4.00 -13.37 14.36
N ALA A 137 -5.06 -14.06 13.92
CA ALA A 137 -5.36 -14.23 12.49
C ALA A 137 -6.54 -13.39 11.98
N SER A 138 -7.04 -12.40 12.75
CA SER A 138 -8.16 -11.56 12.33
C SER A 138 -7.72 -10.12 12.06
N LEU A 139 -8.12 -9.60 10.90
CA LEU A 139 -7.94 -8.19 10.51
C LEU A 139 -9.13 -7.29 10.90
N GLY A 140 -10.15 -7.85 11.56
CA GLY A 140 -11.35 -7.14 11.97
C GLY A 140 -12.63 -7.84 11.52
N GLU A 141 -13.74 -7.09 11.47
CA GLU A 141 -15.05 -7.62 11.07
C GLU A 141 -15.08 -7.98 9.57
N ALA A 142 -15.83 -9.03 9.22
CA ALA A 142 -16.04 -9.40 7.83
C ALA A 142 -16.77 -8.27 7.08
N GLY A 143 -16.29 -7.95 5.87
CA GLY A 143 -16.90 -6.91 5.05
C GLY A 143 -16.76 -5.49 5.61
N SER A 144 -15.71 -5.21 6.39
CA SER A 144 -15.46 -3.89 6.99
C SER A 144 -14.57 -2.97 6.15
N ALA A 145 -13.71 -3.51 5.29
CA ALA A 145 -12.73 -2.74 4.53
C ALA A 145 -13.16 -2.50 3.07
N ASP A 146 -12.94 -1.29 2.57
CA ASP A 146 -13.09 -0.95 1.15
C ASP A 146 -11.85 -1.38 0.36
N LEU A 147 -10.67 -1.26 0.97
CA LEU A 147 -9.39 -1.50 0.34
C LEU A 147 -8.43 -2.20 1.31
N VAL A 148 -7.83 -3.31 0.90
CA VAL A 148 -6.70 -3.96 1.58
C VAL A 148 -5.46 -3.78 0.73
N LEU A 149 -4.37 -3.31 1.34
CA LEU A 149 -3.11 -3.03 0.66
C LEU A 149 -1.97 -3.84 1.25
N THR A 150 -1.20 -4.50 0.40
CA THR A 150 0.02 -5.18 0.80
C THR A 150 1.18 -4.84 -0.11
N PHE A 151 2.33 -4.53 0.49
CA PHE A 151 3.51 -4.08 -0.23
C PHE A 151 4.72 -4.96 0.10
N ARG A 152 5.04 -5.91 -0.79
CA ARG A 152 6.25 -6.76 -0.75
C ARG A 152 6.30 -7.74 0.43
N ASN A 153 5.14 -8.26 0.82
CA ASN A 153 5.03 -9.25 1.91
C ASN A 153 4.78 -10.67 1.40
N THR A 154 4.18 -10.83 0.21
CA THR A 154 3.65 -12.11 -0.29
C THR A 154 4.71 -13.21 -0.37
N HIS A 155 5.97 -12.88 -0.69
CA HIS A 155 7.07 -13.86 -0.68
C HIS A 155 7.28 -14.47 0.71
N GLY A 156 7.17 -13.65 1.77
CA GLY A 156 7.30 -14.14 3.15
C GLY A 156 6.18 -15.10 3.54
N TRP A 157 5.00 -14.91 3.01
CA TRP A 157 3.84 -15.78 3.28
C TRP A 157 3.94 -17.11 2.52
N PHE A 158 4.50 -17.12 1.31
CA PHE A 158 4.85 -18.36 0.62
C PHE A 158 5.90 -19.14 1.42
N ASN A 159 6.97 -18.49 1.87
CA ASN A 159 8.03 -19.13 2.68
C ASN A 159 7.50 -19.68 4.00
N GLY A 160 6.52 -19.01 4.62
CA GLY A 160 5.89 -19.43 5.87
C GLY A 160 4.77 -20.46 5.70
N GLY A 161 4.36 -20.80 4.47
CA GLY A 161 3.23 -21.70 4.20
C GLY A 161 1.87 -21.12 4.61
N GLN A 162 1.76 -19.80 4.76
CA GLN A 162 0.57 -19.09 5.27
C GLN A 162 -0.17 -18.29 4.19
N ALA A 163 0.30 -18.34 2.93
CA ALA A 163 -0.20 -17.47 1.89
C ALA A 163 -1.70 -17.64 1.62
N ASP A 164 -2.21 -18.87 1.58
CA ASP A 164 -3.62 -19.15 1.33
C ASP A 164 -4.52 -18.62 2.45
N ASP A 165 -4.18 -18.86 3.71
CA ASP A 165 -4.95 -18.39 4.88
C ASP A 165 -4.97 -16.85 4.95
N ILE A 166 -3.85 -16.20 4.67
CA ILE A 166 -3.73 -14.74 4.69
C ILE A 166 -4.56 -14.10 3.58
N TYR A 167 -4.54 -14.65 2.37
CA TYR A 167 -5.37 -14.11 1.27
C TYR A 167 -6.86 -14.41 1.48
N ALA A 168 -7.22 -15.54 2.11
CA ALA A 168 -8.60 -15.82 2.53
C ALA A 168 -9.09 -14.78 3.54
N GLU A 169 -8.23 -14.36 4.50
CA GLU A 169 -8.56 -13.31 5.45
C GLU A 169 -8.73 -11.95 4.76
N PHE A 170 -7.90 -11.61 3.76
CA PHE A 170 -8.11 -10.41 2.95
C PHE A 170 -9.46 -10.41 2.24
N ALA A 171 -9.83 -11.54 1.63
CA ALA A 171 -11.14 -11.70 1.01
C ALA A 171 -12.29 -11.61 2.02
N ARG A 172 -12.11 -12.14 3.25
CA ARG A 172 -13.11 -12.10 4.31
C ARG A 172 -13.39 -10.67 4.78
N VAL A 173 -12.34 -9.89 5.04
CA VAL A 173 -12.46 -8.54 5.61
C VAL A 173 -12.93 -7.51 4.58
N LEU A 174 -12.70 -7.72 3.29
CA LEU A 174 -13.17 -6.85 2.23
C LEU A 174 -14.70 -6.85 2.12
N LYS A 175 -15.29 -5.66 1.90
CA LYS A 175 -16.69 -5.50 1.52
C LYS A 175 -16.94 -6.18 0.15
N PRO A 176 -18.20 -6.59 -0.16
CA PRO A 176 -18.56 -6.89 -1.55
C PRO A 176 -18.21 -5.70 -2.47
N GLY A 177 -17.51 -5.95 -3.57
CA GLY A 177 -16.97 -4.90 -4.44
C GLY A 177 -15.67 -4.24 -3.93
N GLY A 178 -15.19 -4.58 -2.74
CA GLY A 178 -13.92 -4.08 -2.20
C GLY A 178 -12.70 -4.59 -2.96
N VAL A 179 -11.57 -3.92 -2.80
CA VAL A 179 -10.36 -4.14 -3.61
C VAL A 179 -9.21 -4.66 -2.74
N LEU A 180 -8.47 -5.66 -3.25
CA LEU A 180 -7.14 -6.00 -2.79
C LEU A 180 -6.10 -5.42 -3.76
N GLY A 181 -5.22 -4.55 -3.25
CA GLY A 181 -4.05 -4.02 -3.96
C GLY A 181 -2.76 -4.71 -3.52
N VAL A 182 -2.05 -5.32 -4.46
CA VAL A 182 -0.81 -6.05 -4.20
C VAL A 182 0.35 -5.45 -4.99
N VAL A 183 1.40 -5.05 -4.28
CA VAL A 183 2.72 -4.78 -4.90
C VAL A 183 3.69 -5.84 -4.40
N GLN A 184 4.31 -6.60 -5.30
CA GLN A 184 5.25 -7.67 -4.94
C GLN A 184 6.43 -7.71 -5.92
N HIS A 185 7.62 -8.04 -5.42
CA HIS A 185 8.80 -8.29 -6.23
C HIS A 185 8.51 -9.43 -7.20
N ARG A 186 8.67 -9.17 -8.50
CA ARG A 186 8.22 -10.05 -9.57
C ARG A 186 9.33 -11.00 -10.03
N ALA A 187 9.11 -12.29 -9.85
CA ALA A 187 9.93 -13.35 -10.43
C ALA A 187 9.75 -13.46 -11.96
N HIS A 188 10.55 -14.27 -12.62
CA HIS A 188 10.31 -14.62 -14.02
C HIS A 188 8.95 -15.32 -14.19
N PRO A 189 8.28 -15.15 -15.33
CA PRO A 189 7.02 -15.84 -15.62
C PRO A 189 7.16 -17.36 -15.45
N GLY A 190 6.16 -17.98 -14.82
CA GLY A 190 6.12 -19.42 -14.61
C GLY A 190 7.07 -19.97 -13.54
N SER A 191 7.81 -19.11 -12.82
CA SER A 191 8.66 -19.56 -11.71
C SER A 191 7.85 -20.12 -10.55
N ASP A 192 8.36 -21.21 -9.95
CA ASP A 192 7.78 -21.78 -8.74
C ASP A 192 8.08 -20.87 -7.51
N PRO A 193 7.08 -20.43 -6.76
CA PRO A 193 7.29 -19.67 -5.52
C PRO A 193 8.14 -20.43 -4.48
N ALA A 194 8.11 -21.76 -4.46
CA ALA A 194 8.95 -22.53 -3.55
C ALA A 194 10.46 -22.30 -3.79
N GLU A 195 10.84 -21.99 -5.03
CA GLU A 195 12.23 -21.72 -5.41
C GLU A 195 12.58 -20.22 -5.30
N THR A 196 11.63 -19.32 -5.62
CA THR A 196 11.92 -17.89 -5.78
C THR A 196 11.56 -17.03 -4.58
N ALA A 197 10.56 -17.43 -3.77
CA ALA A 197 10.16 -16.67 -2.59
C ALA A 197 11.26 -16.55 -1.52
N PRO A 198 12.15 -17.55 -1.30
CA PRO A 198 13.32 -17.37 -0.42
C PRO A 198 14.21 -16.19 -0.83
N ASN A 199 14.28 -15.86 -2.13
CA ASN A 199 15.02 -14.74 -2.69
C ASN A 199 14.19 -13.44 -2.78
N GLY A 200 12.96 -13.44 -2.23
CA GLY A 200 12.06 -12.29 -2.17
C GLY A 200 11.14 -12.14 -3.38
N TYR A 201 11.27 -12.96 -4.43
CA TYR A 201 10.52 -12.84 -5.67
C TYR A 201 9.38 -13.87 -5.76
N VAL A 202 8.26 -13.47 -6.39
CA VAL A 202 7.12 -14.36 -6.67
C VAL A 202 6.65 -14.10 -8.10
N SER A 203 6.27 -15.14 -8.84
CA SER A 203 5.71 -14.97 -10.19
C SER A 203 4.31 -14.33 -10.12
N GLN A 204 3.97 -13.54 -11.14
CA GLN A 204 2.67 -12.85 -11.20
C GLN A 204 1.53 -13.86 -11.24
N GLU A 205 1.69 -14.94 -11.97
CA GLU A 205 0.72 -16.02 -12.11
C GLU A 205 0.42 -16.68 -10.75
N ALA A 206 1.46 -16.87 -9.92
CA ALA A 206 1.28 -17.44 -8.59
C ALA A 206 0.48 -16.52 -7.65
N VAL A 207 0.71 -15.20 -7.72
CA VAL A 207 -0.07 -14.23 -6.92
C VAL A 207 -1.51 -14.16 -7.41
N ILE A 208 -1.75 -14.20 -8.73
CA ILE A 208 -3.10 -14.22 -9.30
C ILE A 208 -3.83 -15.49 -8.84
N ALA A 209 -3.24 -16.66 -9.03
CA ALA A 209 -3.83 -17.93 -8.61
C ALA A 209 -4.13 -17.99 -7.10
N LEU A 210 -3.25 -17.39 -6.27
CA LEU A 210 -3.45 -17.29 -4.81
C LEU A 210 -4.68 -16.46 -4.47
N ALA A 211 -4.84 -15.29 -5.09
CA ALA A 211 -5.98 -14.41 -4.85
C ALA A 211 -7.30 -15.03 -5.36
N GLU A 212 -7.26 -15.72 -6.51
CA GLU A 212 -8.42 -16.43 -7.07
C GLU A 212 -8.86 -17.60 -6.19
N ARG A 213 -7.94 -18.36 -5.59
CA ARG A 213 -8.29 -19.39 -4.60
C ARG A 213 -8.97 -18.82 -3.36
N ALA A 214 -8.64 -17.58 -2.99
CA ALA A 214 -9.33 -16.86 -1.91
C ALA A 214 -10.71 -16.29 -2.31
N GLY A 215 -11.14 -16.49 -3.56
CA GLY A 215 -12.43 -16.01 -4.06
C GLY A 215 -12.41 -14.56 -4.57
N LEU A 216 -11.23 -13.98 -4.79
CA LEU A 216 -11.07 -12.67 -5.40
C LEU A 216 -10.94 -12.81 -6.93
N VAL A 217 -11.38 -11.79 -7.67
CA VAL A 217 -11.30 -11.76 -9.13
C VAL A 217 -10.14 -10.83 -9.53
N PHE A 218 -9.23 -11.34 -10.36
CA PHE A 218 -8.19 -10.51 -10.97
C PHE A 218 -8.82 -9.47 -11.90
N GLU A 219 -8.51 -8.20 -11.70
CA GLU A 219 -9.10 -7.08 -12.45
C GLU A 219 -8.11 -6.44 -13.42
N ALA A 220 -6.90 -6.15 -12.94
CA ALA A 220 -5.89 -5.46 -13.73
C ALA A 220 -4.47 -5.62 -13.17
N ALA A 221 -3.48 -5.44 -14.02
CA ALA A 221 -2.08 -5.25 -13.67
C ALA A 221 -1.58 -3.90 -14.16
N SER A 222 -0.59 -3.33 -13.48
CA SER A 222 0.08 -2.10 -13.86
C SER A 222 1.59 -2.26 -13.80
N GLU A 223 2.28 -1.69 -14.77
CA GLU A 223 3.76 -1.63 -14.81
C GLU A 223 4.32 -0.37 -14.10
N VAL A 224 3.50 0.34 -13.34
CA VAL A 224 3.90 1.58 -12.65
C VAL A 224 5.12 1.40 -11.73
N ASN A 225 5.31 0.20 -11.17
CA ASN A 225 6.44 -0.18 -10.34
C ASN A 225 7.40 -1.16 -11.03
N GLY A 226 7.29 -1.32 -12.34
CA GLY A 226 8.17 -2.18 -13.14
C GLY A 226 9.59 -1.63 -13.26
N ASN A 227 10.59 -2.50 -13.19
CA ASN A 227 11.99 -2.15 -13.42
C ASN A 227 12.68 -3.21 -14.28
N PRO A 228 12.78 -3.02 -15.61
CA PRO A 228 13.36 -4.01 -16.50
C PRO A 228 14.87 -4.21 -16.29
N ARG A 229 15.55 -3.39 -15.48
CA ARG A 229 16.97 -3.55 -15.14
C ARG A 229 17.20 -4.57 -14.02
N ASP A 230 16.15 -4.98 -13.30
CA ASP A 230 16.21 -6.02 -12.28
C ASP A 230 16.28 -7.39 -12.97
N THR A 231 17.44 -8.06 -12.90
CA THR A 231 17.69 -9.36 -13.49
C THR A 231 17.25 -10.53 -12.60
N ARG A 232 16.99 -10.28 -11.32
CA ARG A 232 16.42 -11.25 -10.34
C ARG A 232 17.34 -12.42 -9.95
N ASP A 233 18.58 -12.42 -10.40
CA ASP A 233 19.58 -13.49 -10.26
C ASP A 233 20.70 -13.15 -9.27
N TYR A 234 20.40 -12.35 -8.26
CA TYR A 234 21.38 -11.87 -7.29
C TYR A 234 21.66 -12.88 -6.18
N GLU A 235 22.91 -12.88 -5.68
CA GLU A 235 23.40 -13.77 -4.63
C GLU A 235 22.55 -13.70 -3.34
N GLU A 236 22.16 -12.47 -2.92
CA GLU A 236 21.31 -12.23 -1.75
C GLU A 236 19.86 -11.91 -2.16
N GLY A 237 19.42 -12.41 -3.30
CA GLY A 237 18.09 -12.15 -3.82
C GLY A 237 17.79 -10.65 -3.96
N VAL A 238 16.54 -10.27 -3.76
CA VAL A 238 16.07 -8.88 -3.89
C VAL A 238 16.77 -7.91 -2.94
N TRP A 239 17.31 -8.38 -1.83
CA TRP A 239 17.99 -7.55 -0.83
C TRP A 239 19.37 -7.08 -1.28
N THR A 240 19.93 -7.63 -2.37
CA THR A 240 21.11 -7.09 -3.06
C THR A 240 20.87 -5.67 -3.59
N LEU A 241 19.63 -5.38 -3.99
CA LEU A 241 19.23 -4.08 -4.54
C LEU A 241 18.90 -3.05 -3.44
N PRO A 242 18.83 -1.73 -3.80
CA PRO A 242 18.30 -0.72 -2.91
C PRO A 242 16.88 -1.04 -2.40
N PRO A 243 16.55 -0.64 -1.16
CA PRO A 243 17.37 0.14 -0.22
C PRO A 243 18.29 -0.73 0.64
N SER A 244 18.19 -2.07 0.58
CA SER A 244 18.90 -2.98 1.49
C SER A 244 20.39 -2.99 1.23
N LEU A 245 20.80 -3.17 -0.04
CA LEU A 245 22.21 -3.22 -0.45
C LEU A 245 23.04 -4.15 0.47
N THR A 246 22.53 -5.36 0.71
CA THR A 246 23.12 -6.34 1.66
C THR A 246 24.55 -6.74 1.31
N MET A 247 24.97 -6.55 0.05
CA MET A 247 26.36 -6.79 -0.38
C MET A 247 27.36 -5.74 0.13
N GLY A 248 26.88 -4.70 0.85
CA GLY A 248 27.71 -3.63 1.37
C GLY A 248 28.36 -2.83 0.24
N GLU A 249 29.71 -2.74 0.24
CA GLU A 249 30.46 -2.02 -0.78
C GLU A 249 30.74 -2.85 -2.05
N ARG A 250 30.48 -4.18 -2.03
CA ARG A 250 30.68 -5.05 -3.20
C ARG A 250 29.69 -4.69 -4.30
N ASP A 251 30.19 -4.22 -5.44
CA ASP A 251 29.41 -3.80 -6.61
C ASP A 251 28.29 -2.77 -6.30
N ARG A 252 28.47 -1.98 -5.24
CA ARG A 252 27.46 -1.02 -4.75
C ARG A 252 26.97 -0.06 -5.84
N GLU A 253 27.88 0.47 -6.65
CA GLU A 253 27.50 1.38 -7.75
C GLU A 253 26.62 0.67 -8.79
N LYS A 254 26.95 -0.56 -9.15
CA LYS A 254 26.15 -1.39 -10.08
C LYS A 254 24.73 -1.59 -9.55
N TYR A 255 24.58 -2.03 -8.29
CA TYR A 255 23.28 -2.27 -7.71
C TYR A 255 22.48 -0.99 -7.48
N THR A 256 23.13 0.10 -7.11
CA THR A 256 22.51 1.42 -7.00
C THR A 256 22.00 1.92 -8.36
N ALA A 257 22.75 1.68 -9.44
CA ALA A 257 22.34 2.06 -10.80
C ALA A 257 21.13 1.28 -11.30
N ILE A 258 20.93 0.02 -10.86
CA ILE A 258 19.72 -0.75 -11.14
C ILE A 258 18.51 -0.08 -10.47
N GLY A 259 18.67 0.36 -9.22
CA GLY A 259 17.58 0.92 -8.41
C GLY A 259 16.81 -0.13 -7.61
N GLU A 260 15.61 0.20 -7.15
CA GLU A 260 14.75 -0.79 -6.47
C GLU A 260 14.28 -1.85 -7.48
N SER A 261 13.92 -3.03 -6.96
CA SER A 261 13.51 -4.20 -7.75
C SER A 261 12.37 -3.96 -8.72
N ASP A 262 12.23 -4.86 -9.69
CA ASP A 262 11.03 -4.99 -10.50
C ASP A 262 9.85 -5.48 -9.65
N ARG A 263 8.70 -4.78 -9.76
CA ARG A 263 7.52 -5.12 -8.95
C ARG A 263 6.26 -5.11 -9.79
N MET A 264 5.56 -6.24 -9.76
CA MET A 264 4.18 -6.28 -10.22
C MET A 264 3.31 -5.40 -9.32
N THR A 265 2.28 -4.81 -9.90
CA THR A 265 1.22 -4.06 -9.19
C THR A 265 -0.11 -4.62 -9.68
N LEU A 266 -0.82 -5.35 -8.81
CA LEU A 266 -2.01 -6.13 -9.18
C LEU A 266 -3.21 -5.66 -8.39
N ARG A 267 -4.36 -5.54 -9.07
CA ARG A 267 -5.65 -5.20 -8.48
C ARG A 267 -6.62 -6.36 -8.62
N PHE A 268 -7.21 -6.74 -7.49
CA PHE A 268 -8.22 -7.77 -7.39
C PHE A 268 -9.48 -7.19 -6.76
N ARG A 269 -10.64 -7.74 -7.12
CA ARG A 269 -11.92 -7.34 -6.57
C ARG A 269 -12.64 -8.50 -5.90
N LYS A 270 -13.22 -8.25 -4.73
CA LYS A 270 -14.19 -9.15 -4.15
C LYS A 270 -15.50 -9.04 -4.95
N PRO A 271 -16.07 -10.14 -5.44
CA PRO A 271 -17.36 -10.08 -6.17
C PRO A 271 -18.43 -9.35 -5.37
N ALA A 272 -19.20 -8.50 -6.04
CA ALA A 272 -20.45 -7.99 -5.50
C ALA A 272 -21.47 -9.14 -5.53
N GLN A 273 -21.99 -9.53 -4.36
CA GLN A 273 -23.05 -10.54 -4.27
C GLN A 273 -24.37 -10.01 -4.85
#